data_96620e4cafc1f5bae1878aab21df0425
#
_entry.id   96620e4cafc1f5bae1878aab21df0425
#
_cell.length_a   1.000
_cell.length_b   1.000
_cell.length_c   1.000
_cell.angle_alpha   90.00
_cell.angle_beta   90.00
_cell.angle_gamma   90.00
#
_symmetry.space_group_name_H-M   'P 1'
#
loop_
_entity.id
_entity.type
_entity.pdbx_description
1 polymer ?
#
loop_
_entity_poly.entity_id
_entity_poly.type
_entity_poly.pdbx_seq_one_letter_code
_entity_poly.pdbx_strand_id
1 'polypeptide(L)'
;MKKKIVSKVFALLLAACTVLSACGNESGNQSVGQTDKSETNDTVQEGEEPYTIVYAFDVWVQQADWDLVEENLSNIVYDKIGAKVKLLPMTGANYQQEVNLMITSGEKLDLVNASARTTFSSDVTSNKLLGLDEETVRKYAPDAMEVIGDYMDATTVDGKIYGFPTIRDMASAYGLILRNDIIEKYGIDADAGLTVEQLDDLFARIKEGEPDKYVTQPQSQGTSILESLFKTYDGLGDTMGVLMDWGQGDLTVQNLFDTEYYEECVRSEERRVGK
;
A
#
# COMPACT_ATOMS: atom_id res chain seq x y z
N MET A 1 -51.47 28.34 -12.82
CA MET A 1 -50.86 29.44 -12.04
C MET A 1 -49.63 29.07 -11.22
N LYS A 2 -49.21 27.79 -11.05
CA LYS A 2 -48.05 27.38 -10.25
C LYS A 2 -46.69 27.40 -10.98
N LYS A 3 -46.64 27.43 -12.31
CA LYS A 3 -45.38 27.42 -13.09
C LYS A 3 -44.68 28.78 -13.26
N LYS A 4 -45.35 29.91 -12.97
CA LYS A 4 -44.80 31.27 -13.12
C LYS A 4 -44.11 31.81 -11.84
N ILE A 5 -44.31 31.15 -10.71
CA ILE A 5 -43.70 31.55 -9.44
C ILE A 5 -42.30 30.96 -9.27
N VAL A 6 -42.07 29.74 -9.74
CA VAL A 6 -40.76 29.05 -9.64
C VAL A 6 -39.71 29.73 -10.52
N SER A 7 -40.09 30.29 -11.68
CA SER A 7 -39.17 30.98 -12.58
C SER A 7 -38.68 32.32 -12.03
N LYS A 8 -39.47 33.03 -11.17
CA LYS A 8 -39.05 34.30 -10.61
C LYS A 8 -38.20 34.17 -9.35
N VAL A 9 -38.28 33.06 -8.65
CA VAL A 9 -37.40 32.74 -7.49
C VAL A 9 -36.00 32.33 -7.95
N PHE A 10 -35.90 31.62 -9.09
CA PHE A 10 -34.61 31.23 -9.68
C PHE A 10 -33.84 32.41 -10.29
N ALA A 11 -34.51 33.44 -10.78
CA ALA A 11 -33.90 34.67 -11.33
C ALA A 11 -33.37 35.58 -10.21
N LEU A 12 -33.89 35.54 -9.01
CA LEU A 12 -33.41 36.36 -7.89
C LEU A 12 -32.18 35.76 -7.17
N LEU A 13 -31.96 34.45 -7.27
CA LEU A 13 -30.78 33.79 -6.69
C LEU A 13 -29.52 33.95 -7.55
N LEU A 14 -29.64 34.18 -8.87
CA LEU A 14 -28.49 34.43 -9.75
C LEU A 14 -27.98 35.88 -9.71
N ALA A 15 -28.77 36.84 -9.20
CA ALA A 15 -28.39 38.26 -9.12
C ALA A 15 -27.60 38.64 -7.85
N ALA A 16 -27.48 37.72 -6.89
CA ALA A 16 -26.77 37.96 -5.62
C ALA A 16 -25.27 37.59 -5.63
N CYS A 17 -24.77 36.95 -6.70
CA CYS A 17 -23.38 36.48 -6.78
C CYS A 17 -22.42 37.40 -7.55
N THR A 18 -22.83 38.61 -7.96
CA THR A 18 -21.98 39.47 -8.83
C THR A 18 -21.48 40.75 -8.20
N VAL A 19 -21.52 40.92 -6.88
CA VAL A 19 -21.15 42.21 -6.23
C VAL A 19 -19.98 42.08 -5.23
N LEU A 20 -19.06 41.15 -5.44
CA LEU A 20 -17.83 41.05 -4.62
C LEU A 20 -16.57 40.88 -5.48
N SER A 21 -16.37 41.84 -6.39
CA SER A 21 -15.10 41.96 -7.11
C SER A 21 -14.87 43.41 -7.52
N ALA A 22 -14.51 44.27 -6.59
CA ALA A 22 -13.83 45.53 -6.92
C ALA A 22 -13.24 46.13 -5.64
N CYS A 23 -11.96 46.26 -5.59
CA CYS A 23 -11.03 47.17 -4.94
C CYS A 23 -9.81 46.41 -4.50
N GLY A 24 -8.58 46.71 -4.89
CA GLY A 24 -8.04 47.87 -5.60
C GLY A 24 -6.53 47.71 -5.66
N ASN A 25 -6.04 48.21 -6.72
CA ASN A 25 -4.66 48.34 -7.11
C ASN A 25 -3.85 49.25 -6.20
N GLU A 26 -2.59 48.91 -5.89
CA GLU A 26 -1.50 49.88 -6.06
C GLU A 26 -0.12 49.27 -6.04
N SER A 27 0.66 49.78 -6.96
CA SER A 27 2.04 49.46 -7.29
C SER A 27 3.04 49.86 -6.22
N GLY A 28 4.13 49.13 -6.09
CA GLY A 28 5.34 49.54 -5.37
C GLY A 28 6.51 48.68 -5.71
N ASN A 29 7.26 49.14 -6.72
CA ASN A 29 8.56 48.61 -7.13
C ASN A 29 9.63 49.00 -6.09
N GLN A 30 10.51 48.04 -5.68
CA GLN A 30 11.96 48.25 -5.47
C GLN A 30 12.63 47.02 -4.91
N SER A 31 13.51 46.52 -5.69
CA SER A 31 15.02 46.41 -5.61
C SER A 31 15.60 45.36 -4.70
N VAL A 32 16.28 44.46 -5.38
CA VAL A 32 17.49 43.66 -5.07
C VAL A 32 18.22 44.06 -3.79
N GLY A 33 18.47 43.08 -2.92
CA GLY A 33 19.42 43.18 -1.79
C GLY A 33 19.68 41.87 -1.11
N GLN A 34 20.74 41.23 -1.51
CA GLN A 34 21.71 40.40 -0.74
C GLN A 34 21.24 39.39 0.32
N THR A 35 21.61 38.17 0.01
CA THR A 35 22.10 37.09 0.92
C THR A 35 22.43 37.50 2.35
N ASP A 36 21.68 36.87 3.28
CA ASP A 36 22.23 36.55 4.59
C ASP A 36 21.90 35.11 4.93
N LYS A 37 22.94 34.32 5.21
CA LYS A 37 22.86 33.00 5.79
C LYS A 37 22.33 33.15 7.19
N SER A 38 21.08 32.78 7.40
CA SER A 38 20.52 32.57 8.74
C SER A 38 20.55 31.08 9.02
N GLU A 39 21.44 30.67 9.88
CA GLU A 39 21.32 29.43 10.62
C GLU A 39 20.04 29.53 11.46
N THR A 40 18.98 28.91 11.02
CA THR A 40 17.76 28.78 11.82
C THR A 40 18.00 27.72 12.90
N ASN A 41 18.41 28.20 14.06
CA ASN A 41 18.12 27.53 15.32
C ASN A 41 16.59 27.68 15.51
N ASP A 42 15.83 26.68 15.11
CA ASP A 42 14.40 26.57 15.45
C ASP A 42 14.27 26.25 16.95
N THR A 43 14.42 27.26 17.78
CA THR A 43 13.87 27.25 19.13
C THR A 43 12.37 27.41 19.01
N VAL A 44 11.62 26.35 19.36
CA VAL A 44 10.16 26.38 19.57
C VAL A 44 9.84 27.59 20.44
N GLN A 45 9.07 28.54 19.93
CA GLN A 45 8.61 29.71 20.70
C GLN A 45 7.63 29.21 21.77
N GLU A 46 7.92 29.50 23.03
CA GLU A 46 7.00 29.24 24.16
C GLU A 46 5.68 29.96 23.91
N GLY A 47 4.61 29.19 23.57
CA GLY A 47 3.24 29.73 23.43
C GLY A 47 2.48 29.25 22.19
N GLU A 48 3.10 28.59 21.23
CA GLU A 48 2.36 28.00 20.12
C GLU A 48 1.98 26.54 20.42
N GLU A 49 0.75 26.15 20.08
CA GLU A 49 0.36 24.73 20.17
C GLU A 49 1.23 23.89 19.25
N PRO A 50 1.71 22.73 19.71
CA PRO A 50 2.57 21.87 18.88
C PRO A 50 1.85 21.42 17.63
N TYR A 51 2.58 21.38 16.51
CA TYR A 51 2.05 20.85 15.25
C TYR A 51 1.55 19.42 15.45
N THR A 52 0.37 19.12 14.94
CA THR A 52 -0.20 17.77 14.98
C THR A 52 -0.06 17.13 13.63
N ILE A 53 0.73 16.05 13.53
CA ILE A 53 0.87 15.21 12.34
C ILE A 53 -0.34 14.29 12.26
N VAL A 54 -1.10 14.37 11.18
CA VAL A 54 -2.26 13.50 10.94
C VAL A 54 -1.82 12.34 10.04
N TYR A 55 -1.94 11.12 10.57
CA TYR A 55 -1.53 9.90 9.87
C TYR A 55 -2.72 8.96 9.65
N ALA A 56 -3.10 8.77 8.38
CA ALA A 56 -4.11 7.81 7.96
C ALA A 56 -3.46 6.50 7.48
N PHE A 57 -3.94 5.37 7.98
CA PHE A 57 -3.44 4.05 7.62
C PHE A 57 -4.54 2.99 7.67
N ASP A 58 -4.35 1.93 6.89
CA ASP A 58 -5.29 0.83 6.83
C ASP A 58 -5.02 -0.22 7.92
N VAL A 59 -6.12 -0.74 8.47
CA VAL A 59 -6.11 -1.82 9.45
C VAL A 59 -7.07 -2.93 9.04
N TRP A 60 -6.77 -4.17 9.41
CA TRP A 60 -7.67 -5.30 9.16
C TRP A 60 -8.89 -5.25 10.08
N VAL A 61 -8.66 -4.92 11.35
CA VAL A 61 -9.67 -4.86 12.40
C VAL A 61 -9.37 -3.67 13.29
N GLN A 62 -10.38 -2.90 13.65
CA GLN A 62 -10.25 -1.82 14.63
C GLN A 62 -9.90 -2.39 16.00
N GLN A 63 -8.93 -1.78 16.66
CA GLN A 63 -8.51 -2.10 18.02
C GLN A 63 -9.08 -1.09 19.00
N ALA A 64 -9.28 -1.50 20.26
CA ALA A 64 -9.88 -0.66 21.27
C ALA A 64 -8.89 0.35 21.91
N ASP A 65 -7.59 0.15 21.71
CA ASP A 65 -6.50 0.84 22.41
C ASP A 65 -5.73 1.83 21.50
N TRP A 66 -6.29 2.22 20.36
CA TRP A 66 -5.67 3.22 19.47
C TRP A 66 -5.38 4.55 20.16
N ASP A 67 -6.24 4.99 21.10
CA ASP A 67 -6.03 6.22 21.85
C ASP A 67 -4.76 6.14 22.72
N LEU A 68 -4.50 4.98 23.33
CA LEU A 68 -3.29 4.75 24.10
C LEU A 68 -2.03 4.73 23.22
N VAL A 69 -2.12 4.16 22.03
CA VAL A 69 -1.03 4.16 21.04
C VAL A 69 -0.75 5.59 20.57
N GLU A 70 -1.78 6.37 20.25
CA GLU A 70 -1.68 7.76 19.84
C GLU A 70 -1.01 8.62 20.92
N GLU A 71 -1.41 8.48 22.18
CA GLU A 71 -0.83 9.20 23.30
C GLU A 71 0.67 8.88 23.47
N ASN A 72 1.03 7.60 23.51
CA ASN A 72 2.43 7.18 23.66
C ASN A 72 3.30 7.63 22.47
N LEU A 73 2.78 7.49 21.25
CA LEU A 73 3.49 7.94 20.05
C LEU A 73 3.67 9.46 20.05
N SER A 74 2.64 10.21 20.44
CA SER A 74 2.71 11.67 20.57
C SER A 74 3.78 12.10 21.57
N ASN A 75 3.93 11.41 22.70
CA ASN A 75 4.97 11.71 23.68
C ASN A 75 6.37 11.50 23.09
N ILE A 76 6.59 10.37 22.39
CA ILE A 76 7.89 10.08 21.73
C ILE A 76 8.22 11.12 20.66
N VAL A 77 7.25 11.48 19.84
CA VAL A 77 7.42 12.44 18.73
C VAL A 77 7.64 13.85 19.29
N TYR A 78 6.91 14.21 20.36
CA TYR A 78 7.06 15.51 20.98
C TYR A 78 8.48 15.70 21.56
N ASP A 79 9.01 14.70 22.24
CA ASP A 79 10.37 14.75 22.80
C ASP A 79 11.45 14.88 21.73
N LYS A 80 11.18 14.41 20.51
CA LYS A 80 12.15 14.43 19.40
C LYS A 80 12.08 15.67 18.53
N ILE A 81 10.86 16.11 18.19
CA ILE A 81 10.66 17.16 17.18
C ILE A 81 9.59 18.19 17.58
N GLY A 82 9.08 18.16 18.82
CA GLY A 82 8.08 19.12 19.30
C GLY A 82 6.70 19.00 18.64
N ALA A 83 6.37 17.87 18.01
CA ALA A 83 5.09 17.63 17.34
C ALA A 83 4.27 16.55 18.07
N LYS A 84 2.95 16.56 17.84
CA LYS A 84 2.03 15.49 18.26
C LYS A 84 1.57 14.68 17.06
N VAL A 85 0.99 13.52 17.32
CA VAL A 85 0.45 12.66 16.28
C VAL A 85 -1.04 12.47 16.50
N LYS A 86 -1.82 12.51 15.43
CA LYS A 86 -3.21 12.05 15.36
C LYS A 86 -3.27 10.84 14.45
N LEU A 87 -3.72 9.72 14.98
CA LEU A 87 -3.88 8.48 14.25
C LEU A 87 -5.29 8.36 13.68
N LEU A 88 -5.39 7.99 12.41
CA LEU A 88 -6.65 7.71 11.71
C LEU A 88 -6.63 6.27 11.18
N PRO A 89 -6.84 5.26 12.05
CA PRO A 89 -6.95 3.87 11.61
C PRO A 89 -8.27 3.66 10.88
N MET A 90 -8.20 3.18 9.64
CA MET A 90 -9.36 2.91 8.78
C MET A 90 -9.38 1.44 8.37
N THR A 91 -10.56 0.83 8.28
CA THR A 91 -10.63 -0.55 7.77
C THR A 91 -10.29 -0.58 6.28
N GLY A 92 -9.53 -1.60 5.86
CA GLY A 92 -9.02 -1.66 4.50
C GLY A 92 -10.08 -1.58 3.39
N ALA A 93 -11.34 -1.93 3.67
CA ALA A 93 -12.43 -1.78 2.71
C ALA A 93 -12.78 -0.30 2.41
N ASN A 94 -12.64 0.57 3.40
CA ASN A 94 -13.03 1.99 3.31
C ASN A 94 -11.82 2.91 3.11
N TYR A 95 -10.63 2.47 3.46
CA TYR A 95 -9.41 3.27 3.51
C TYR A 95 -9.18 4.13 2.26
N GLN A 96 -9.21 3.52 1.09
CA GLN A 96 -8.95 4.24 -0.16
C GLN A 96 -9.99 5.33 -0.44
N GLN A 97 -11.27 5.06 -0.15
CA GLN A 97 -12.33 6.02 -0.39
C GLN A 97 -12.23 7.19 0.60
N GLU A 98 -12.01 6.93 1.87
CA GLU A 98 -11.90 7.95 2.92
C GLU A 98 -10.67 8.84 2.71
N VAL A 99 -9.50 8.26 2.41
CA VAL A 99 -8.28 9.03 2.09
C VAL A 99 -8.48 9.90 0.85
N ASN A 100 -9.09 9.37 -0.22
CA ASN A 100 -9.38 10.19 -1.40
C ASN A 100 -10.34 11.34 -1.09
N LEU A 101 -11.32 11.13 -0.22
CA LEU A 101 -12.24 12.18 0.20
C LEU A 101 -11.51 13.27 1.00
N MET A 102 -10.67 12.90 1.96
CA MET A 102 -9.85 13.84 2.75
C MET A 102 -8.95 14.68 1.84
N ILE A 103 -8.24 14.08 0.91
CA ILE A 103 -7.38 14.80 -0.04
C ILE A 103 -8.20 15.78 -0.90
N THR A 104 -9.36 15.38 -1.40
CA THR A 104 -10.17 16.21 -2.30
C THR A 104 -10.93 17.30 -1.56
N SER A 105 -11.28 17.10 -0.28
CA SER A 105 -11.91 18.12 0.57
C SER A 105 -10.90 19.11 1.16
N GLY A 106 -9.60 18.84 1.04
CA GLY A 106 -8.55 19.66 1.65
C GLY A 106 -8.48 19.51 3.17
N GLU A 107 -8.96 18.40 3.71
CA GLU A 107 -8.76 18.07 5.11
C GLU A 107 -7.28 17.86 5.40
N LYS A 108 -6.89 18.18 6.65
CA LYS A 108 -5.51 17.99 7.09
C LYS A 108 -5.14 16.51 7.05
N LEU A 109 -4.11 16.19 6.27
CA LEU A 109 -3.56 14.86 6.12
C LEU A 109 -2.07 14.97 5.79
N ASP A 110 -1.22 14.54 6.67
CA ASP A 110 0.24 14.69 6.54
C ASP A 110 0.91 13.40 6.06
N LEU A 111 0.44 12.26 6.55
CA LEU A 111 0.98 10.94 6.21
C LEU A 111 -0.13 9.97 5.82
N VAL A 112 0.14 9.17 4.80
CA VAL A 112 -0.74 8.09 4.35
C VAL A 112 0.04 6.79 4.18
N ASN A 113 -0.62 5.67 4.42
CA ASN A 113 -0.09 4.38 4.00
C ASN A 113 -0.46 4.17 2.52
N ALA A 114 0.52 4.33 1.63
CA ALA A 114 0.38 4.04 0.21
C ALA A 114 0.49 2.52 -0.03
N SER A 115 -0.43 1.75 0.58
CA SER A 115 -0.46 0.29 0.44
C SER A 115 -0.81 -0.13 -0.99
N ALA A 116 -0.64 -1.42 -1.29
CA ALA A 116 -1.01 -2.01 -2.59
C ALA A 116 -2.50 -1.83 -2.98
N ARG A 117 -3.32 -1.33 -2.06
CA ARG A 117 -4.73 -0.98 -2.30
C ARG A 117 -4.93 0.43 -2.82
N THR A 118 -3.97 1.30 -2.58
CA THR A 118 -3.90 2.62 -3.21
C THR A 118 -2.96 2.50 -4.40
N THR A 119 -3.35 3.06 -5.52
CA THR A 119 -2.52 3.03 -6.74
C THR A 119 -1.42 4.08 -6.62
N PHE A 120 -0.27 3.72 -6.05
CA PHE A 120 0.88 4.61 -5.85
C PHE A 120 1.19 5.46 -7.08
N SER A 121 1.32 4.82 -8.26
CA SER A 121 1.60 5.52 -9.51
C SER A 121 0.53 6.57 -9.87
N SER A 122 -0.74 6.27 -9.62
CA SER A 122 -1.86 7.19 -9.83
C SER A 122 -1.82 8.36 -8.85
N ASP A 123 -1.42 8.13 -7.61
CA ASP A 123 -1.32 9.18 -6.60
C ASP A 123 -0.14 10.11 -6.86
N VAL A 124 0.99 9.58 -7.36
CA VAL A 124 2.13 10.38 -7.83
C VAL A 124 1.72 11.25 -9.04
N THR A 125 1.14 10.66 -10.09
CA THR A 125 0.76 11.38 -11.31
C THR A 125 -0.35 12.41 -11.09
N SER A 126 -1.21 12.19 -10.08
CA SER A 126 -2.27 13.12 -9.68
C SER A 126 -1.82 14.16 -8.65
N ASN A 127 -0.52 14.24 -8.33
CA ASN A 127 0.07 15.14 -7.33
C ASN A 127 -0.58 15.05 -5.94
N LYS A 128 -0.99 13.86 -5.53
CA LYS A 128 -1.52 13.61 -4.19
C LYS A 128 -0.42 13.36 -3.16
N LEU A 129 0.76 12.97 -3.61
CA LEU A 129 1.94 12.72 -2.79
C LEU A 129 2.99 13.80 -3.01
N LEU A 130 3.69 14.17 -1.97
CA LEU A 130 4.81 15.11 -2.02
C LEU A 130 6.09 14.38 -2.45
N GLY A 131 6.66 14.79 -3.59
CA GLY A 131 7.97 14.30 -4.03
C GLY A 131 9.11 15.05 -3.34
N LEU A 132 9.94 14.34 -2.61
CA LEU A 132 11.09 14.86 -1.90
C LEU A 132 12.38 14.64 -2.67
N ASP A 133 13.31 15.59 -2.57
CA ASP A 133 14.68 15.41 -3.07
C ASP A 133 15.44 14.44 -2.16
N GLU A 134 16.33 13.65 -2.75
CA GLU A 134 17.18 12.73 -1.99
C GLU A 134 18.01 13.46 -0.92
N GLU A 135 18.51 14.66 -1.21
CA GLU A 135 19.22 15.49 -0.24
C GLU A 135 18.37 15.79 0.99
N THR A 136 17.09 16.14 0.78
CA THR A 136 16.14 16.39 1.86
C THR A 136 15.91 15.13 2.69
N VAL A 137 15.70 13.98 2.04
CA VAL A 137 15.47 12.72 2.74
C VAL A 137 16.72 12.30 3.53
N ARG A 138 17.92 12.40 2.95
CA ARG A 138 19.17 12.11 3.64
C ARG A 138 19.42 13.03 4.84
N LYS A 139 19.00 14.29 4.76
CA LYS A 139 19.13 15.25 5.84
C LYS A 139 18.23 14.94 7.04
N TYR A 140 16.96 14.58 6.79
CA TYR A 140 15.95 14.45 7.84
C TYR A 140 15.64 13.01 8.24
N ALA A 141 15.96 12.03 7.40
CA ALA A 141 15.75 10.61 7.63
C ALA A 141 16.96 9.75 7.20
N PRO A 142 18.19 10.06 7.69
CA PRO A 142 19.40 9.33 7.29
C PRO A 142 19.33 7.85 7.62
N ASP A 143 18.79 7.51 8.80
CA ASP A 143 18.66 6.11 9.23
C ASP A 143 17.71 5.33 8.33
N ALA A 144 16.63 5.95 7.85
CA ALA A 144 15.73 5.33 6.92
C ALA A 144 16.40 5.05 5.56
N MET A 145 17.20 6.01 5.06
CA MET A 145 17.99 5.83 3.83
C MET A 145 19.00 4.70 3.96
N GLU A 146 19.68 4.59 5.10
CA GLU A 146 20.64 3.52 5.35
C GLU A 146 19.96 2.14 5.40
N VAL A 147 18.85 2.03 6.14
CA VAL A 147 18.16 0.76 6.37
C VAL A 147 17.41 0.28 5.11
N ILE A 148 16.78 1.19 4.37
CA ILE A 148 16.03 0.86 3.15
C ILE A 148 16.98 0.59 1.98
N GLY A 149 18.05 1.37 1.85
CA GLY A 149 19.06 1.20 0.80
C GLY A 149 18.46 1.24 -0.60
N ASP A 150 18.86 0.31 -1.45
CA ASP A 150 18.44 0.22 -2.85
C ASP A 150 16.94 0.03 -3.05
N TYR A 151 16.21 -0.43 -2.03
CA TYR A 151 14.75 -0.55 -2.12
C TYR A 151 14.02 0.79 -2.18
N MET A 152 14.70 1.91 -1.91
CA MET A 152 14.15 3.25 -2.08
C MET A 152 13.73 3.52 -3.54
N ASP A 153 14.34 2.85 -4.50
CA ASP A 153 13.99 2.93 -5.92
C ASP A 153 12.54 2.57 -6.20
N ALA A 154 11.95 1.69 -5.38
CA ALA A 154 10.54 1.30 -5.51
C ALA A 154 9.54 2.47 -5.34
N THR A 155 9.95 3.54 -4.66
CA THR A 155 9.12 4.74 -4.43
C THR A 155 9.73 6.00 -5.05
N THR A 156 10.76 5.85 -5.86
CA THR A 156 11.40 6.94 -6.59
C THR A 156 10.83 7.04 -8.00
N VAL A 157 10.28 8.19 -8.35
CA VAL A 157 9.75 8.48 -9.69
C VAL A 157 10.35 9.80 -10.18
N ASP A 158 10.92 9.80 -11.38
CA ASP A 158 11.58 10.97 -11.97
C ASP A 158 12.59 11.68 -11.04
N GLY A 159 13.34 10.89 -10.27
CA GLY A 159 14.37 11.37 -9.34
C GLY A 159 13.82 12.00 -8.05
N LYS A 160 12.54 11.85 -7.76
CA LYS A 160 11.93 12.27 -6.51
C LYS A 160 11.43 11.06 -5.71
N ILE A 161 11.61 11.10 -4.40
CA ILE A 161 11.16 10.08 -3.46
C ILE A 161 9.75 10.46 -2.95
N TYR A 162 8.77 9.60 -3.18
CA TYR A 162 7.37 9.83 -2.81
C TYR A 162 6.91 9.03 -1.60
N GLY A 163 7.78 8.23 -1.02
CA GLY A 163 7.46 7.44 0.17
C GLY A 163 8.62 6.57 0.61
N PHE A 164 8.44 5.93 1.76
CA PHE A 164 9.39 4.98 2.32
C PHE A 164 8.83 3.57 2.14
N PRO A 165 9.49 2.69 1.34
CA PRO A 165 9.06 1.30 1.20
C PRO A 165 9.08 0.57 2.54
N THR A 166 8.11 -0.31 2.73
CA THR A 166 8.13 -1.21 3.88
C THR A 166 9.18 -2.29 3.66
N ILE A 167 10.14 -2.38 4.58
CA ILE A 167 11.18 -3.40 4.61
C ILE A 167 10.91 -4.36 5.78
N ARG A 168 10.01 -5.31 5.60
CA ARG A 168 9.67 -6.27 6.65
C ARG A 168 10.09 -7.68 6.27
N ASP A 169 9.46 -8.23 5.28
CA ASP A 169 9.64 -9.61 4.85
C ASP A 169 10.34 -9.63 3.49
N MET A 170 11.68 -9.59 3.51
CA MET A 170 12.49 -9.52 2.30
C MET A 170 12.57 -10.85 1.55
N ALA A 171 12.14 -11.93 2.20
CA ALA A 171 11.99 -13.24 1.60
C ALA A 171 10.76 -13.92 2.17
N SER A 172 10.05 -14.68 1.34
CA SER A 172 8.98 -15.57 1.79
C SER A 172 9.32 -17.00 1.40
N ALA A 173 9.04 -17.92 2.32
CA ALA A 173 9.12 -19.34 2.04
C ALA A 173 7.70 -19.91 2.09
N TYR A 174 7.39 -20.74 1.12
CA TYR A 174 6.14 -21.49 1.11
C TYR A 174 6.42 -22.92 1.54
N GLY A 175 5.48 -23.51 2.26
CA GLY A 175 5.61 -24.87 2.74
C GLY A 175 4.25 -25.53 2.92
N LEU A 176 4.29 -26.83 3.03
CA LEU A 176 3.12 -27.64 3.37
C LEU A 176 3.09 -27.89 4.87
N ILE A 177 1.95 -27.65 5.47
CA ILE A 177 1.67 -28.07 6.85
C ILE A 177 0.95 -29.40 6.78
N LEU A 178 1.59 -30.46 7.28
CA LEU A 178 1.05 -31.81 7.32
C LEU A 178 0.73 -32.19 8.76
N ARG A 179 -0.31 -33.01 8.95
CA ARG A 179 -0.61 -33.62 10.26
C ARG A 179 0.43 -34.67 10.59
N ASN A 180 0.86 -34.74 11.84
CA ASN A 180 1.89 -35.67 12.29
C ASN A 180 1.52 -37.15 12.01
N ASP A 181 0.25 -37.53 12.20
CA ASP A 181 -0.22 -38.88 11.90
C ASP A 181 -0.12 -39.23 10.39
N ILE A 182 -0.23 -38.27 9.50
CA ILE A 182 0.00 -38.45 8.06
C ILE A 182 1.49 -38.60 7.76
N ILE A 183 2.33 -37.78 8.40
CA ILE A 183 3.79 -37.85 8.26
C ILE A 183 4.28 -39.25 8.66
N GLU A 184 3.86 -39.75 9.83
CA GLU A 184 4.24 -41.07 10.34
C GLU A 184 3.69 -42.19 9.46
N LYS A 185 2.38 -42.16 9.12
CA LYS A 185 1.70 -43.19 8.34
C LYS A 185 2.31 -43.42 6.95
N TYR A 186 2.69 -42.30 6.28
CA TYR A 186 3.20 -42.36 4.91
C TYR A 186 4.72 -42.24 4.80
N GLY A 187 5.42 -42.13 5.95
CA GLY A 187 6.87 -42.06 5.99
C GLY A 187 7.44 -40.84 5.28
N ILE A 188 6.84 -39.69 5.53
CA ILE A 188 7.23 -38.45 4.87
C ILE A 188 8.43 -37.86 5.62
N ASP A 189 9.47 -37.49 4.88
CA ASP A 189 10.58 -36.70 5.41
C ASP A 189 10.17 -35.23 5.42
N ALA A 190 9.85 -34.71 6.61
CA ALA A 190 9.39 -33.34 6.79
C ALA A 190 10.50 -32.30 6.57
N ASP A 191 11.77 -32.71 6.61
CA ASP A 191 12.93 -31.84 6.40
C ASP A 191 13.38 -31.81 4.93
N ALA A 192 12.90 -32.74 4.10
CA ALA A 192 13.18 -32.77 2.69
C ALA A 192 12.29 -31.79 1.91
N GLY A 193 12.88 -31.03 1.00
CA GLY A 193 12.12 -30.29 -0.02
C GLY A 193 11.36 -31.27 -0.92
N LEU A 194 10.17 -30.86 -1.39
CA LEU A 194 9.37 -31.64 -2.33
C LEU A 194 9.34 -30.95 -3.70
N THR A 195 9.57 -31.73 -4.76
CA THR A 195 9.24 -31.28 -6.12
C THR A 195 7.73 -31.38 -6.38
N VAL A 196 7.25 -30.79 -7.47
CA VAL A 196 5.83 -30.88 -7.87
C VAL A 196 5.40 -32.34 -8.06
N GLU A 197 6.23 -33.13 -8.71
CA GLU A 197 5.96 -34.54 -8.96
C GLU A 197 5.89 -35.34 -7.66
N GLN A 198 6.84 -35.13 -6.75
CA GLN A 198 6.82 -35.75 -5.41
C GLN A 198 5.60 -35.37 -4.59
N LEU A 199 5.13 -34.13 -4.74
CA LEU A 199 3.91 -33.65 -4.10
C LEU A 199 2.67 -34.34 -4.68
N ASP A 200 2.59 -34.47 -6.00
CA ASP A 200 1.49 -35.17 -6.67
C ASP A 200 1.45 -36.66 -6.27
N ASP A 201 2.61 -37.33 -6.21
CA ASP A 201 2.72 -38.71 -5.75
C ASP A 201 2.29 -38.87 -4.28
N LEU A 202 2.71 -37.95 -3.44
CA LEU A 202 2.28 -37.90 -2.03
C LEU A 202 0.77 -37.79 -1.90
N PHE A 203 0.16 -36.86 -2.63
CA PHE A 203 -1.27 -36.65 -2.62
C PHE A 203 -2.04 -37.87 -3.14
N ALA A 204 -1.55 -38.54 -4.20
CA ALA A 204 -2.12 -39.76 -4.71
C ALA A 204 -2.12 -40.87 -3.65
N ARG A 205 -0.98 -41.10 -2.97
CA ARG A 205 -0.84 -42.08 -1.89
C ARG A 205 -1.76 -41.81 -0.71
N ILE A 206 -1.88 -40.54 -0.30
CA ILE A 206 -2.79 -40.12 0.78
C ILE A 206 -4.25 -40.37 0.35
N LYS A 207 -4.60 -40.01 -0.88
CA LYS A 207 -5.98 -40.21 -1.40
C LYS A 207 -6.35 -41.68 -1.50
N GLU A 208 -5.43 -42.54 -1.90
CA GLU A 208 -5.63 -43.99 -1.92
C GLU A 208 -5.85 -44.57 -0.51
N GLY A 209 -5.06 -44.12 0.45
CA GLY A 209 -5.16 -44.60 1.85
C GLY A 209 -6.28 -43.94 2.67
N GLU A 210 -6.81 -42.81 2.22
CA GLU A 210 -7.87 -42.04 2.90
C GLU A 210 -8.94 -41.59 1.87
N PRO A 211 -9.66 -42.52 1.20
CA PRO A 211 -10.53 -42.20 0.06
C PRO A 211 -11.68 -41.23 0.41
N ASP A 212 -12.11 -41.22 1.66
CA ASP A 212 -13.22 -40.39 2.14
C ASP A 212 -12.77 -38.98 2.59
N LYS A 213 -11.47 -38.68 2.51
CA LYS A 213 -10.93 -37.40 2.93
C LYS A 213 -10.43 -36.57 1.76
N TYR A 214 -10.49 -35.26 1.92
CA TYR A 214 -9.79 -34.32 1.03
C TYR A 214 -8.33 -34.26 1.44
N VAL A 215 -7.43 -34.39 0.47
CA VAL A 215 -5.97 -34.37 0.70
C VAL A 215 -5.50 -32.98 1.11
N THR A 216 -6.10 -31.96 0.53
CA THR A 216 -5.81 -30.56 0.82
C THR A 216 -7.10 -29.76 1.01
N GLN A 217 -6.99 -28.67 1.74
CA GLN A 217 -8.07 -27.69 1.83
C GLN A 217 -7.90 -26.66 0.70
N PRO A 218 -8.98 -26.29 -0.01
CA PRO A 218 -8.90 -25.18 -0.96
C PRO A 218 -8.39 -23.91 -0.27
N GLN A 219 -7.52 -23.17 -0.94
CA GLN A 219 -7.08 -21.86 -0.48
C GLN A 219 -8.27 -20.90 -0.50
N SER A 220 -8.36 -20.02 0.50
CA SER A 220 -9.47 -19.07 0.66
C SER A 220 -9.59 -18.04 -0.46
N GLN A 221 -8.60 -17.95 -1.33
CA GLN A 221 -8.52 -16.97 -2.42
C GLN A 221 -8.74 -17.57 -3.82
N GLY A 222 -9.10 -18.83 -3.92
CA GLY A 222 -9.33 -19.50 -5.21
C GLY A 222 -8.06 -19.75 -6.04
N THR A 223 -6.88 -19.54 -5.47
CA THR A 223 -5.60 -19.87 -6.10
C THR A 223 -5.30 -21.37 -5.96
N SER A 224 -4.63 -21.94 -6.96
CA SER A 224 -4.18 -23.33 -6.88
C SER A 224 -3.06 -23.47 -5.83
N ILE A 225 -2.89 -24.69 -5.31
CA ILE A 225 -1.77 -24.98 -4.40
C ILE A 225 -0.44 -24.77 -5.13
N LEU A 226 -0.36 -25.16 -6.40
CA LEU A 226 0.86 -24.95 -7.19
C LEU A 226 1.16 -23.48 -7.38
N GLU A 227 0.16 -22.67 -7.70
CA GLU A 227 0.33 -21.23 -7.81
C GLU A 227 0.83 -20.60 -6.50
N SER A 228 0.33 -21.09 -5.37
CA SER A 228 0.76 -20.61 -4.06
C SER A 228 2.17 -21.05 -3.67
N LEU A 229 2.55 -22.30 -3.99
CA LEU A 229 3.83 -22.89 -3.57
C LEU A 229 4.98 -22.61 -4.54
N PHE A 230 4.67 -22.48 -5.83
CA PHE A 230 5.67 -22.44 -6.91
C PHE A 230 5.49 -21.24 -7.83
N LYS A 231 4.92 -20.16 -7.33
CA LYS A 231 4.76 -18.94 -8.11
C LYS A 231 6.11 -18.44 -8.64
N THR A 232 6.23 -18.34 -9.96
CA THR A 232 7.45 -17.94 -10.66
C THR A 232 7.25 -16.69 -11.52
N TYR A 233 6.26 -15.86 -11.21
CA TYR A 233 5.98 -14.66 -12.00
C TYR A 233 5.66 -13.46 -11.11
N ASP A 234 5.92 -12.26 -11.64
CA ASP A 234 5.43 -10.99 -11.11
C ASP A 234 4.13 -10.61 -11.81
N GLY A 235 3.07 -10.38 -11.06
CA GLY A 235 1.75 -10.04 -11.56
C GLY A 235 1.56 -8.57 -11.95
N LEU A 236 2.57 -7.73 -11.87
CA LEU A 236 2.53 -6.31 -12.27
C LEU A 236 1.31 -5.52 -11.75
N GLY A 237 0.71 -5.96 -10.65
CA GLY A 237 -0.53 -5.38 -10.11
C GLY A 237 -1.82 -5.78 -10.84
N ASP A 238 -1.74 -6.68 -11.84
CA ASP A 238 -2.84 -7.28 -12.58
C ASP A 238 -2.74 -8.81 -12.52
N THR A 239 -3.89 -9.48 -12.67
CA THR A 239 -3.96 -10.95 -12.72
C THR A 239 -3.77 -11.52 -14.13
N MET A 240 -3.76 -10.71 -15.16
CA MET A 240 -3.65 -11.16 -16.54
C MET A 240 -2.28 -10.91 -17.15
N GLY A 241 -1.68 -9.74 -16.92
CA GLY A 241 -0.36 -9.40 -17.41
C GLY A 241 0.72 -9.78 -16.41
N VAL A 242 1.65 -10.64 -16.78
CA VAL A 242 2.70 -11.13 -15.89
C VAL A 242 4.07 -11.06 -16.55
N LEU A 243 5.10 -10.92 -15.74
CA LEU A 243 6.50 -11.17 -16.11
C LEU A 243 6.91 -12.53 -15.56
N MET A 244 7.18 -13.47 -16.43
CA MET A 244 7.69 -14.80 -16.03
C MET A 244 9.08 -14.66 -15.41
N ASP A 245 9.45 -15.65 -14.59
CA ASP A 245 10.72 -15.68 -13.86
C ASP A 245 11.04 -14.38 -13.10
N TRP A 246 10.01 -13.73 -12.57
CA TRP A 246 10.13 -12.45 -11.86
C TRP A 246 10.77 -11.34 -12.70
N GLY A 247 10.65 -11.42 -14.02
CA GLY A 247 11.29 -10.50 -14.96
C GLY A 247 12.80 -10.63 -15.06
N GLN A 248 13.38 -11.73 -14.58
CA GLN A 248 14.82 -11.99 -14.69
C GLN A 248 15.18 -12.35 -16.14
N GLY A 249 15.78 -11.39 -16.84
CA GLY A 249 16.28 -11.57 -18.20
C GLY A 249 15.28 -11.30 -19.33
N ASP A 250 13.98 -11.29 -19.07
CA ASP A 250 12.95 -10.94 -20.07
C ASP A 250 11.85 -10.10 -19.43
N LEU A 251 11.66 -8.88 -19.93
CA LEU A 251 10.61 -7.96 -19.52
C LEU A 251 9.39 -8.00 -20.44
N THR A 252 9.25 -9.08 -21.23
CA THR A 252 8.06 -9.26 -22.09
C THR A 252 6.87 -9.64 -21.22
N VAL A 253 5.85 -8.79 -21.23
CA VAL A 253 4.59 -9.07 -20.53
C VAL A 253 3.84 -10.16 -21.29
N GLN A 254 3.48 -11.22 -20.57
CA GLN A 254 2.72 -12.34 -21.10
C GLN A 254 1.33 -12.41 -20.45
N ASN A 255 0.36 -12.96 -21.15
CA ASN A 255 -0.91 -13.33 -20.52
C ASN A 255 -0.70 -14.59 -19.69
N LEU A 256 -0.96 -14.53 -18.38
CA LEU A 256 -0.77 -15.66 -17.46
C LEU A 256 -1.45 -16.93 -17.94
N PHE A 257 -2.67 -16.82 -18.46
CA PHE A 257 -3.48 -17.97 -18.90
C PHE A 257 -2.94 -18.67 -20.14
N ASP A 258 -2.04 -18.04 -20.90
CA ASP A 258 -1.40 -18.60 -22.10
C ASP A 258 -0.02 -19.21 -21.77
N THR A 259 0.40 -19.20 -20.50
CA THR A 259 1.70 -19.72 -20.08
C THR A 259 1.63 -21.22 -19.79
N GLU A 260 2.72 -21.93 -20.07
CA GLU A 260 2.88 -23.34 -19.71
C GLU A 260 2.74 -23.55 -18.19
N TYR A 261 3.25 -22.61 -17.39
CA TYR A 261 3.09 -22.59 -15.93
C TYR A 261 1.61 -22.65 -15.50
N TYR A 262 0.74 -21.84 -16.11
CA TYR A 262 -0.69 -21.86 -15.78
C TYR A 262 -1.36 -23.17 -16.19
N GLU A 263 -1.00 -23.71 -17.35
CA GLU A 263 -1.47 -25.02 -17.81
C GLU A 263 -1.10 -26.14 -16.82
N GLU A 264 0.13 -26.13 -16.27
CA GLU A 264 0.56 -27.07 -15.24
C GLU A 264 -0.25 -26.90 -13.94
N CYS A 265 -0.51 -25.68 -13.51
CA CYS A 265 -1.34 -25.41 -12.34
C CYS A 265 -2.74 -26.02 -12.50
N VAL A 266 -3.39 -25.80 -13.65
CA VAL A 266 -4.72 -26.35 -13.92
C VAL A 266 -4.72 -27.87 -13.97
N ARG A 267 -3.76 -28.47 -14.65
CA ARG A 267 -3.63 -29.94 -14.75
C ARG A 267 -3.37 -30.60 -13.39
N SER A 268 -2.61 -29.96 -12.53
CA SER A 268 -2.37 -30.45 -11.18
C SER A 268 -3.65 -30.38 -10.32
N GLU A 269 -4.42 -29.32 -10.42
CA GLU A 269 -5.69 -29.21 -9.71
C GLU A 269 -6.70 -30.27 -10.18
N GLU A 270 -6.81 -30.54 -11.49
CA GLU A 270 -7.67 -31.60 -12.03
C GLU A 270 -7.30 -32.98 -11.47
N ARG A 271 -6.01 -33.30 -11.36
CA ARG A 271 -5.53 -34.55 -10.76
C ARG A 271 -5.93 -34.67 -9.27
N ARG A 272 -5.88 -33.58 -8.54
CA ARG A 272 -6.19 -33.54 -7.09
C ARG A 272 -7.68 -33.62 -6.79
N VAL A 273 -8.53 -33.02 -7.63
CA VAL A 273 -9.98 -33.05 -7.47
C VAL A 273 -10.56 -34.41 -7.89
N GLY A 274 -9.80 -35.26 -8.57
CA GLY A 274 -10.19 -36.64 -8.88
C GLY A 274 -11.23 -36.72 -9.99
N LYS A 275 -11.06 -35.98 -11.06
CA LYS A 275 -11.79 -36.17 -12.33
C LYS A 275 -11.04 -37.12 -13.23
#